data_26c13b8cb0984602978d1eebe63d176d
#
_entry.id   26c13b8cb0984602978d1eebe63d176d
#
_cell.length_a   1.000
_cell.length_b   1.000
_cell.length_c   1.000
_cell.angle_alpha   90.00
_cell.angle_beta   90.00
_cell.angle_gamma   90.00
#
_symmetry.space_group_name_H-M   'P 1'
#
loop_
_entity.id
_entity.type
_entity.pdbx_description
1 polymer ?
#
loop_
_entity_poly.entity_id
_entity_poly.type
_entity_poly.pdbx_seq_one_letter_code
_entity_poly.pdbx_strand_id
1 'polypeptide(L)'
;MLSYLAALALGIGLALWVFPLDFLFPVAGQGWRPAGDAAQHMVAQRYLMADAWRWPPTLALNLNTQAGGMNTAFADSIPLLALPLKALRDWLPEGFHGVGLFYGLAWLAQPVAAVFALRSAGEKRLLPALGIALAAASMPAWIGRFGHAALCGHFLLLLGLGIYLRLVTRPRVSLWLAAGVLQVAALLVHPYLAAMTLALLGAVPATRLLRGEAFIGPALAVAVCLGAVAAVMAGFGYLGAQGDGGYGRYALNLLSPFWPAGSLFSGWPWSPQLDATGHGGWEGYNWLGVGLLAALLAGLLLRPRFAWRRLGRHAGLAVVLLGLTALAASFQVGFGQRIVLDLGPPPAVLEQFRASGRFFWPVAYALLLAAMVLLARVRPVLCLAAGLLQFVDATPLRAAIAGWAQARPAWHIDAPALRAEFATARALTLLPSWHCVTPPDAAGSHALTLEILALAAERAVPASTMYVARWREAPVCRDEALASAPLAPGELRLFLPAAQPALLPLVPAADCRTLGPAPLGQLEGGQLIGCR
;
A
#
# COMPACT_ATOMS: atom_id res chain seq x y z
N MET A 1 8.25 21.79 -20.47
CA MET A 1 8.30 22.34 -19.09
C MET A 1 6.89 22.64 -18.57
N LEU A 2 6.11 23.47 -19.26
CA LEU A 2 4.77 23.90 -18.83
C LEU A 2 3.82 22.76 -18.37
N SER A 3 3.75 21.65 -19.13
CA SER A 3 2.88 20.49 -18.77
C SER A 3 3.27 19.80 -17.46
N TYR A 4 4.56 19.80 -17.09
CA TYR A 4 5.00 19.28 -15.79
C TYR A 4 4.67 20.24 -14.65
N LEU A 5 4.84 21.55 -14.87
CA LEU A 5 4.45 22.56 -13.89
C LEU A 5 2.95 22.54 -13.63
N ALA A 6 2.15 22.39 -14.70
CA ALA A 6 0.70 22.27 -14.56
C ALA A 6 0.28 20.98 -13.82
N ALA A 7 0.93 19.85 -14.10
CA ALA A 7 0.69 18.59 -13.39
C ALA A 7 1.11 18.67 -11.91
N LEU A 8 2.23 19.34 -11.63
CA LEU A 8 2.70 19.58 -10.26
C LEU A 8 1.71 20.46 -9.49
N ALA A 9 1.28 21.57 -10.10
CA ALA A 9 0.30 22.47 -9.49
C ALA A 9 -1.04 21.76 -9.23
N LEU A 10 -1.48 20.90 -10.18
CA LEU A 10 -2.66 20.05 -9.98
C LEU A 10 -2.47 19.10 -8.80
N GLY A 11 -1.34 18.41 -8.71
CA GLY A 11 -1.04 17.48 -7.62
C GLY A 11 -1.01 18.17 -6.25
N ILE A 12 -0.35 19.33 -6.16
CA ILE A 12 -0.33 20.15 -4.94
C ILE A 12 -1.77 20.60 -4.58
N GLY A 13 -2.51 21.15 -5.54
CA GLY A 13 -3.87 21.62 -5.32
C GLY A 13 -4.80 20.50 -4.82
N LEU A 14 -4.71 19.30 -5.42
CA LEU A 14 -5.49 18.15 -5.00
C LEU A 14 -5.07 17.63 -3.62
N ALA A 15 -3.78 17.56 -3.34
CA ALA A 15 -3.28 17.13 -2.03
C ALA A 15 -3.75 18.07 -0.91
N LEU A 16 -3.64 19.38 -1.10
CA LEU A 16 -4.08 20.38 -0.12
C LEU A 16 -5.61 20.48 -0.01
N TRP A 17 -6.35 20.12 -1.07
CA TRP A 17 -7.80 20.08 -1.02
C TRP A 17 -8.33 18.88 -0.22
N VAL A 18 -7.65 17.72 -0.35
CA VAL A 18 -8.09 16.45 0.26
C VAL A 18 -7.53 16.28 1.68
N PHE A 19 -6.29 16.67 1.91
CA PHE A 19 -5.58 16.42 3.16
C PHE A 19 -5.35 17.70 3.97
N PRO A 20 -5.85 17.76 5.21
CA PRO A 20 -5.50 18.83 6.15
C PRO A 20 -3.98 18.83 6.45
N LEU A 21 -3.44 19.98 6.85
CA LEU A 21 -2.00 20.09 7.16
C LEU A 21 -1.58 19.21 8.34
N ASP A 22 -2.44 19.05 9.34
CA ASP A 22 -2.19 18.16 10.49
C ASP A 22 -2.31 16.67 10.16
N PHE A 23 -2.91 16.33 9.00
CA PHE A 23 -2.80 14.99 8.41
C PHE A 23 -1.43 14.78 7.76
N LEU A 24 -0.96 15.78 6.99
CA LEU A 24 0.33 15.69 6.28
C LEU A 24 1.52 15.74 7.24
N PHE A 25 1.41 16.55 8.30
CA PHE A 25 2.45 16.80 9.30
C PHE A 25 1.90 16.65 10.72
N PRO A 26 1.57 15.42 11.15
CA PRO A 26 1.03 15.18 12.48
C PRO A 26 2.11 15.36 13.56
N VAL A 27 1.68 15.90 14.71
CA VAL A 27 2.52 16.05 15.91
C VAL A 27 1.84 15.40 17.10
N ALA A 28 2.59 15.11 18.17
CA ALA A 28 2.07 14.42 19.35
C ALA A 28 0.86 15.14 19.96
N GLY A 29 -0.18 14.37 20.24
CA GLY A 29 -1.41 14.86 20.88
C GLY A 29 -2.30 15.73 19.98
N GLN A 30 -1.87 16.06 18.79
CA GLN A 30 -2.59 16.86 17.82
C GLN A 30 -2.52 16.23 16.42
N GLY A 31 -3.54 16.48 15.62
CA GLY A 31 -3.57 16.05 14.24
C GLY A 31 -4.26 14.70 14.02
N TRP A 32 -4.08 14.22 12.81
CA TRP A 32 -4.70 12.98 12.34
C TRP A 32 -4.12 11.75 13.03
N ARG A 33 -5.00 10.90 13.53
CA ARG A 33 -4.65 9.59 14.08
C ARG A 33 -5.14 8.49 13.14
N PRO A 34 -4.24 7.72 12.55
CA PRO A 34 -4.63 6.61 11.68
C PRO A 34 -5.26 5.45 12.43
N ALA A 35 -6.11 4.69 11.73
CA ALA A 35 -6.68 3.42 12.18
C ALA A 35 -6.36 2.32 11.16
N GLY A 36 -6.58 1.05 11.52
CA GLY A 36 -6.34 -0.10 10.65
C GLY A 36 -4.89 -0.18 10.14
N ASP A 37 -4.71 -0.50 8.87
CA ASP A 37 -3.38 -0.65 8.26
C ASP A 37 -2.53 0.62 8.38
N ALA A 38 -3.13 1.80 8.24
CA ALA A 38 -2.40 3.05 8.39
C ALA A 38 -1.85 3.26 9.82
N ALA A 39 -2.53 2.73 10.85
CA ALA A 39 -2.02 2.71 12.22
C ALA A 39 -0.80 1.78 12.37
N GLN A 40 -0.82 0.62 11.70
CA GLN A 40 0.33 -0.29 11.67
C GLN A 40 1.56 0.40 11.07
N HIS A 41 1.39 1.10 9.94
CA HIS A 41 2.47 1.86 9.30
C HIS A 41 3.03 2.93 10.23
N MET A 42 2.16 3.67 10.92
CA MET A 42 2.55 4.71 11.86
C MET A 42 3.35 4.15 13.05
N VAL A 43 2.83 3.10 13.69
CA VAL A 43 3.50 2.45 14.84
C VAL A 43 4.86 1.94 14.39
N ALA A 44 4.93 1.19 13.27
CA ALA A 44 6.19 0.67 12.75
C ALA A 44 7.21 1.78 12.43
N GLN A 45 6.78 2.90 11.84
CA GLN A 45 7.66 4.04 11.57
C GLN A 45 8.18 4.69 12.86
N ARG A 46 7.30 4.96 13.83
CA ARG A 46 7.69 5.60 15.09
C ARG A 46 8.70 4.77 15.86
N TYR A 47 8.46 3.47 16.01
CA TYR A 47 9.39 2.57 16.66
C TYR A 47 10.73 2.46 15.93
N LEU A 48 10.71 2.36 14.58
CA LEU A 48 11.92 2.38 13.79
C LEU A 48 12.71 3.68 13.96
N MET A 49 12.05 4.83 13.97
CA MET A 49 12.69 6.15 14.14
C MET A 49 13.31 6.29 15.52
N ALA A 50 12.63 5.80 16.57
CA ALA A 50 13.11 5.88 17.94
C ALA A 50 14.25 4.90 18.26
N ASP A 51 14.35 3.78 17.55
CA ASP A 51 15.35 2.75 17.80
C ASP A 51 16.75 3.15 17.30
N ALA A 52 17.78 2.51 17.81
CA ALA A 52 19.16 2.70 17.37
C ALA A 52 19.36 2.24 15.90
N TRP A 53 20.37 2.80 15.22
CA TRP A 53 20.80 2.30 13.92
C TRP A 53 21.43 0.91 14.07
N ARG A 54 20.99 -0.03 13.21
CA ARG A 54 21.51 -1.40 13.19
C ARG A 54 21.36 -2.02 11.80
N TRP A 55 21.84 -3.21 11.63
CA TRP A 55 21.67 -3.99 10.41
C TRP A 55 20.76 -5.21 10.67
N PRO A 56 19.77 -5.47 9.83
CA PRO A 56 19.27 -4.68 8.69
C PRO A 56 18.73 -3.31 9.12
N PRO A 57 18.79 -2.27 8.25
CA PRO A 57 18.46 -0.90 8.65
C PRO A 57 16.98 -0.68 9.02
N THR A 58 16.11 -1.62 8.67
CA THR A 58 14.68 -1.64 9.01
C THR A 58 14.36 -2.48 10.24
N LEU A 59 15.36 -3.09 10.90
CA LEU A 59 15.16 -3.84 12.13
C LEU A 59 14.97 -2.88 13.32
N ALA A 60 13.90 -3.09 14.08
CA ALA A 60 13.60 -2.43 15.35
C ALA A 60 13.55 -3.49 16.47
N LEU A 61 14.38 -3.35 17.51
CA LEU A 61 14.39 -4.25 18.64
C LEU A 61 13.42 -3.83 19.74
N ASN A 62 12.99 -2.58 19.73
CA ASN A 62 12.03 -2.01 20.68
C ASN A 62 10.56 -2.31 20.34
N LEU A 63 10.28 -3.04 19.25
CA LEU A 63 8.94 -3.46 18.84
C LEU A 63 8.91 -4.96 18.59
N ASN A 64 7.86 -5.64 19.08
CA ASN A 64 7.73 -7.10 19.06
C ASN A 64 8.87 -7.80 19.81
N THR A 65 9.17 -7.30 21.01
CA THR A 65 10.34 -7.70 21.82
C THR A 65 10.32 -9.17 22.21
N GLN A 66 9.13 -9.79 22.34
CA GLN A 66 9.00 -11.24 22.63
C GLN A 66 9.57 -12.12 21.50
N ALA A 67 9.65 -11.60 20.27
CA ALA A 67 10.25 -12.28 19.12
C ALA A 67 11.67 -11.75 18.82
N GLY A 68 12.30 -11.02 19.74
CA GLY A 68 13.63 -10.44 19.54
C GLY A 68 13.64 -9.23 18.61
N GLY A 69 12.52 -8.55 18.46
CA GLY A 69 12.33 -7.42 17.55
C GLY A 69 11.65 -7.80 16.24
N MET A 70 11.51 -6.83 15.35
CA MET A 70 10.93 -7.07 14.04
C MET A 70 11.56 -6.22 12.94
N ASN A 71 11.51 -6.72 11.71
CA ASN A 71 11.76 -5.90 10.54
C ASN A 71 10.49 -5.08 10.21
N THR A 72 10.55 -3.78 10.44
CA THR A 72 9.41 -2.88 10.30
C THR A 72 8.89 -2.76 8.86
N ALA A 73 9.69 -3.17 7.86
CA ALA A 73 9.22 -3.27 6.49
C ALA A 73 8.08 -4.31 6.33
N PHE A 74 7.98 -5.28 7.24
CA PHE A 74 6.90 -6.28 7.27
C PHE A 74 5.60 -5.77 7.93
N ALA A 75 5.62 -4.54 8.46
CA ALA A 75 4.45 -3.79 8.86
C ALA A 75 4.28 -2.52 8.00
N ASP A 76 4.76 -2.58 6.76
CA ASP A 76 4.61 -1.55 5.71
C ASP A 76 5.07 -0.14 6.13
N SER A 77 6.20 -0.06 6.86
CA SER A 77 6.77 1.21 7.35
C SER A 77 7.23 2.17 6.24
N ILE A 78 7.19 1.75 4.96
CA ILE A 78 7.67 2.50 3.80
C ILE A 78 9.16 2.88 3.99
N PRO A 79 10.10 1.91 3.94
CA PRO A 79 11.51 2.17 4.20
C PRO A 79 12.13 3.31 3.40
N LEU A 80 11.65 3.54 2.15
CA LEU A 80 12.10 4.67 1.32
C LEU A 80 11.89 6.03 2.01
N LEU A 81 10.87 6.17 2.84
CA LEU A 81 10.56 7.38 3.60
C LEU A 81 11.02 7.26 5.07
N ALA A 82 10.79 6.11 5.69
CA ALA A 82 11.05 5.92 7.12
C ALA A 82 12.54 6.06 7.48
N LEU A 83 13.47 5.60 6.63
CA LEU A 83 14.91 5.71 6.89
C LEU A 83 15.43 7.15 6.81
N PRO A 84 15.09 7.97 5.80
CA PRO A 84 15.38 9.41 5.85
C PRO A 84 14.80 10.10 7.08
N LEU A 85 13.56 9.80 7.45
CA LEU A 85 12.94 10.37 8.66
C LEU A 85 13.68 9.94 9.92
N LYS A 86 14.14 8.68 10.01
CA LYS A 86 14.99 8.21 11.11
C LYS A 86 16.30 8.99 11.19
N ALA A 87 16.91 9.32 10.05
CA ALA A 87 18.12 10.14 10.00
C ALA A 87 17.86 11.59 10.45
N LEU A 88 16.65 12.08 10.26
CA LEU A 88 16.24 13.45 10.60
C LEU A 88 15.50 13.54 11.95
N ARG A 89 15.37 12.45 12.70
CA ARG A 89 14.51 12.34 13.89
C ARG A 89 14.72 13.45 14.93
N ASP A 90 15.96 13.90 15.10
CA ASP A 90 16.31 14.91 16.10
C ASP A 90 15.83 16.34 15.72
N TRP A 91 15.40 16.52 14.48
CA TRP A 91 14.82 17.77 13.96
C TRP A 91 13.30 17.69 13.74
N LEU A 92 12.72 16.51 13.89
CA LEU A 92 11.28 16.30 13.71
C LEU A 92 10.52 16.60 15.00
N PRO A 93 9.28 17.10 14.91
CA PRO A 93 8.44 17.27 16.09
C PRO A 93 8.21 15.95 16.81
N GLU A 94 8.05 16.01 18.13
CA GLU A 94 7.68 14.83 18.94
C GLU A 94 6.40 14.18 18.37
N GLY A 95 6.42 12.84 18.29
CA GLY A 95 5.28 12.07 17.77
C GLY A 95 5.05 12.16 16.25
N PHE A 96 5.95 12.79 15.50
CA PHE A 96 5.86 12.85 14.04
C PHE A 96 5.91 11.44 13.42
N HIS A 97 5.18 11.28 12.32
CA HIS A 97 5.26 10.11 11.45
C HIS A 97 5.03 10.49 9.98
N GLY A 98 5.65 9.77 9.07
CA GLY A 98 5.61 10.10 7.64
C GLY A 98 4.43 9.54 6.86
N VAL A 99 3.44 8.91 7.51
CA VAL A 99 2.33 8.25 6.79
C VAL A 99 1.53 9.29 5.99
N GLY A 100 1.08 10.37 6.62
CA GLY A 100 0.36 11.45 5.93
C GLY A 100 1.22 12.13 4.87
N LEU A 101 2.50 12.37 5.17
CA LEU A 101 3.46 12.92 4.21
C LEU A 101 3.56 12.05 2.95
N PHE A 102 3.58 10.73 3.09
CA PHE A 102 3.63 9.84 1.94
C PHE A 102 2.37 9.94 1.06
N TYR A 103 1.18 10.07 1.66
CA TYR A 103 -0.04 10.35 0.89
C TYR A 103 0.09 11.65 0.09
N GLY A 104 0.54 12.72 0.72
CA GLY A 104 0.78 14.00 0.03
C GLY A 104 1.75 13.86 -1.13
N LEU A 105 2.90 13.21 -0.91
CA LEU A 105 3.90 12.94 -1.95
C LEU A 105 3.35 12.07 -3.09
N ALA A 106 2.55 11.04 -2.78
CA ALA A 106 1.93 10.19 -3.80
C ALA A 106 0.93 10.98 -4.65
N TRP A 107 0.10 11.85 -4.03
CA TRP A 107 -0.86 12.69 -4.75
C TRP A 107 -0.19 13.74 -5.64
N LEU A 108 0.94 14.27 -5.20
CA LEU A 108 1.76 15.19 -6.00
C LEU A 108 2.45 14.45 -7.16
N ALA A 109 3.03 13.27 -6.91
CA ALA A 109 3.80 12.53 -7.89
C ALA A 109 2.94 11.86 -8.98
N GLN A 110 1.72 11.47 -8.67
CA GLN A 110 0.84 10.72 -9.56
C GLN A 110 0.54 11.46 -10.89
N PRO A 111 0.05 12.72 -10.91
CA PRO A 111 -0.18 13.45 -12.16
C PRO A 111 1.11 13.77 -12.91
N VAL A 112 2.21 14.03 -12.19
CA VAL A 112 3.53 14.31 -12.80
C VAL A 112 4.07 13.07 -13.52
N ALA A 113 3.99 11.90 -12.89
CA ALA A 113 4.39 10.62 -13.49
C ALA A 113 3.52 10.24 -14.70
N ALA A 114 2.22 10.56 -14.66
CA ALA A 114 1.32 10.35 -15.80
C ALA A 114 1.72 11.21 -17.01
N VAL A 115 2.06 12.47 -16.79
CA VAL A 115 2.59 13.36 -17.85
C VAL A 115 3.93 12.84 -18.39
N PHE A 116 4.81 12.32 -17.51
CA PHE A 116 6.07 11.70 -17.94
C PHE A 116 5.82 10.50 -18.86
N ALA A 117 4.90 9.60 -18.51
CA ALA A 117 4.53 8.45 -19.33
C ALA A 117 3.97 8.89 -20.69
N LEU A 118 3.05 9.87 -20.73
CA LEU A 118 2.47 10.41 -21.94
C LEU A 118 3.53 11.02 -22.86
N ARG A 119 4.43 11.83 -22.31
CA ARG A 119 5.53 12.43 -23.09
C ARG A 119 6.52 11.39 -23.60
N SER A 120 6.72 10.31 -22.85
CA SER A 120 7.52 9.16 -23.29
C SER A 120 6.87 8.40 -24.44
N ALA A 121 5.53 8.43 -24.54
CA ALA A 121 4.77 7.93 -25.69
C ALA A 121 4.79 8.87 -26.93
N GLY A 122 5.44 10.04 -26.82
CA GLY A 122 5.62 11.02 -27.91
C GLY A 122 4.57 12.14 -27.96
N GLU A 123 3.61 12.19 -27.02
CA GLU A 123 2.63 13.28 -26.95
C GLU A 123 3.16 14.42 -26.05
N LYS A 124 3.18 15.66 -26.59
CA LYS A 124 3.81 16.80 -25.89
C LYS A 124 2.86 17.97 -25.64
N ARG A 125 1.65 17.94 -26.22
CA ARG A 125 0.66 19.03 -26.13
C ARG A 125 0.11 19.16 -24.71
N LEU A 126 -0.32 20.39 -24.35
CA LEU A 126 -0.77 20.70 -22.99
C LEU A 126 -2.11 20.04 -22.64
N LEU A 127 -3.11 20.10 -23.53
CA LEU A 127 -4.44 19.55 -23.26
C LEU A 127 -4.42 18.03 -22.99
N PRO A 128 -3.73 17.18 -23.80
CA PRO A 128 -3.54 15.77 -23.45
C PRO A 128 -2.81 15.56 -22.12
N ALA A 129 -1.82 16.41 -21.82
CA ALA A 129 -1.09 16.32 -20.55
C ALA A 129 -1.97 16.63 -19.35
N LEU A 130 -2.82 17.64 -19.42
CA LEU A 130 -3.82 17.95 -18.38
C LEU A 130 -4.85 16.81 -18.26
N GLY A 131 -5.32 16.28 -19.39
CA GLY A 131 -6.28 15.18 -19.41
C GLY A 131 -5.75 13.92 -18.71
N ILE A 132 -4.52 13.48 -19.04
CA ILE A 132 -3.93 12.30 -18.37
C ILE A 132 -3.60 12.56 -16.92
N ALA A 133 -3.17 13.79 -16.56
CA ALA A 133 -2.89 14.17 -15.19
C ALA A 133 -4.14 14.08 -14.30
N LEU A 134 -5.26 14.65 -14.76
CA LEU A 134 -6.57 14.56 -14.10
C LEU A 134 -7.05 13.10 -14.00
N ALA A 135 -6.99 12.36 -15.09
CA ALA A 135 -7.44 10.97 -15.13
C ALA A 135 -6.61 10.08 -14.19
N ALA A 136 -5.28 10.21 -14.20
CA ALA A 136 -4.40 9.42 -13.34
C ALA A 136 -4.58 9.76 -11.86
N ALA A 137 -4.79 11.05 -11.53
CA ALA A 137 -5.09 11.50 -10.17
C ALA A 137 -6.54 11.15 -9.73
N SER A 138 -7.31 10.51 -10.61
CA SER A 138 -8.70 10.10 -10.37
C SER A 138 -8.92 8.61 -10.67
N MET A 139 -7.85 7.81 -10.74
CA MET A 139 -7.97 6.37 -10.94
C MET A 139 -8.61 5.72 -9.70
N PRO A 140 -9.77 5.06 -9.85
CA PRO A 140 -10.51 4.54 -8.70
C PRO A 140 -9.72 3.51 -7.90
N ALA A 141 -9.01 2.58 -8.56
CA ALA A 141 -8.19 1.58 -7.90
C ALA A 141 -7.02 2.19 -7.08
N TRP A 142 -6.56 3.39 -7.43
CA TRP A 142 -5.54 4.12 -6.66
C TRP A 142 -6.13 4.86 -5.46
N ILE A 143 -7.21 5.66 -5.67
CA ILE A 143 -7.87 6.38 -4.57
C ILE A 143 -8.42 5.38 -3.54
N GLY A 144 -8.96 4.24 -4.00
CA GLY A 144 -9.49 3.19 -3.13
C GLY A 144 -8.45 2.51 -2.22
N ARG A 145 -7.15 2.84 -2.35
CA ARG A 145 -6.07 2.36 -1.44
C ARG A 145 -5.79 3.32 -0.28
N PHE A 146 -6.68 4.26 0.00
CA PHE A 146 -6.45 5.28 1.02
C PHE A 146 -6.23 4.73 2.45
N GLY A 147 -6.67 3.53 2.79
CA GLY A 147 -6.36 2.86 4.06
C GLY A 147 -4.94 2.30 4.15
N HIS A 148 -4.18 2.20 3.03
CA HIS A 148 -2.90 1.53 2.96
C HIS A 148 -1.85 2.40 2.23
N ALA A 149 -1.14 3.24 2.98
CA ALA A 149 -0.24 4.28 2.44
C ALA A 149 0.77 3.73 1.41
N ALA A 150 1.48 2.65 1.73
CA ALA A 150 2.51 2.08 0.85
C ALA A 150 1.96 1.69 -0.53
N LEU A 151 0.69 1.29 -0.61
CA LEU A 151 0.03 0.96 -1.88
C LEU A 151 -0.38 2.18 -2.71
N CYS A 152 -0.34 3.40 -2.15
CA CYS A 152 -0.59 4.62 -2.92
C CYS A 152 0.57 5.00 -3.86
N GLY A 153 1.67 4.25 -3.86
CA GLY A 153 2.85 4.48 -4.71
C GLY A 153 2.65 4.17 -6.20
N HIS A 154 1.44 4.29 -6.77
CA HIS A 154 1.16 3.97 -8.18
C HIS A 154 1.90 4.86 -9.19
N PHE A 155 2.37 6.05 -8.77
CA PHE A 155 3.23 6.88 -9.62
C PHE A 155 4.48 6.13 -10.09
N LEU A 156 4.98 5.15 -9.33
CA LEU A 156 6.11 4.28 -9.72
C LEU A 156 5.75 3.40 -10.94
N LEU A 157 4.50 2.95 -11.06
CA LEU A 157 4.02 2.18 -12.21
C LEU A 157 3.98 3.06 -13.48
N LEU A 158 3.53 4.31 -13.34
CA LEU A 158 3.52 5.29 -14.43
C LEU A 158 4.94 5.66 -14.86
N LEU A 159 5.87 5.82 -13.92
CA LEU A 159 7.30 6.00 -14.21
C LEU A 159 7.87 4.77 -14.93
N GLY A 160 7.54 3.56 -14.48
CA GLY A 160 7.93 2.30 -15.11
C GLY A 160 7.46 2.21 -16.56
N LEU A 161 6.19 2.55 -16.85
CA LEU A 161 5.66 2.61 -18.22
C LEU A 161 6.40 3.65 -19.07
N GLY A 162 6.67 4.82 -18.52
CA GLY A 162 7.42 5.87 -19.22
C GLY A 162 8.86 5.46 -19.54
N ILE A 163 9.55 4.80 -18.59
CA ILE A 163 10.91 4.26 -18.79
C ILE A 163 10.88 3.15 -19.83
N TYR A 164 9.92 2.19 -19.76
CA TYR A 164 9.72 1.16 -20.78
C TYR A 164 9.64 1.78 -22.20
N LEU A 165 8.78 2.78 -22.41
CA LEU A 165 8.60 3.42 -23.71
C LEU A 165 9.89 4.05 -24.24
N ARG A 166 10.69 4.65 -23.38
CA ARG A 166 11.97 5.24 -23.76
C ARG A 166 13.03 4.18 -24.06
N LEU A 167 13.12 3.14 -23.24
CA LEU A 167 14.08 2.04 -23.43
C LEU A 167 13.83 1.24 -24.70
N VAL A 168 12.56 0.98 -25.05
CA VAL A 168 12.22 0.29 -26.30
C VAL A 168 12.63 1.11 -27.53
N THR A 169 12.57 2.44 -27.45
CA THR A 169 12.89 3.32 -28.59
C THR A 169 14.36 3.69 -28.65
N ARG A 170 14.99 3.98 -27.52
CA ARG A 170 16.37 4.47 -27.42
C ARG A 170 17.00 3.97 -26.13
N PRO A 171 17.48 2.73 -26.07
CA PRO A 171 18.14 2.19 -24.89
C PRO A 171 19.45 2.98 -24.62
N ARG A 172 19.52 3.61 -23.46
CA ARG A 172 20.68 4.36 -22.97
C ARG A 172 21.04 3.90 -21.58
N VAL A 173 22.32 3.89 -21.23
CA VAL A 173 22.80 3.51 -19.90
C VAL A 173 22.11 4.33 -18.80
N SER A 174 21.96 5.64 -18.99
CA SER A 174 21.29 6.52 -18.01
C SER A 174 19.82 6.12 -17.76
N LEU A 175 19.12 5.60 -18.76
CA LEU A 175 17.75 5.09 -18.58
C LEU A 175 17.72 3.75 -17.83
N TRP A 176 18.72 2.90 -18.03
CA TRP A 176 18.87 1.66 -17.26
C TRP A 176 19.25 1.94 -15.81
N LEU A 177 20.11 2.93 -15.54
CA LEU A 177 20.39 3.40 -14.18
C LEU A 177 19.11 3.94 -13.51
N ALA A 178 18.33 4.78 -14.23
CA ALA A 178 17.04 5.26 -13.73
C ALA A 178 16.05 4.11 -13.48
N ALA A 179 16.06 3.06 -14.32
CA ALA A 179 15.26 1.85 -14.11
C ALA A 179 15.70 1.11 -12.84
N GLY A 180 16.98 0.93 -12.61
CA GLY A 180 17.52 0.32 -11.39
C GLY A 180 17.14 1.09 -10.12
N VAL A 181 17.28 2.43 -10.14
CA VAL A 181 16.83 3.30 -9.04
C VAL A 181 15.32 3.15 -8.81
N LEU A 182 14.52 3.14 -9.88
CA LEU A 182 13.07 2.93 -9.77
C LEU A 182 12.74 1.58 -9.12
N GLN A 183 13.46 0.51 -9.47
CA GLN A 183 13.23 -0.83 -8.90
C GLN A 183 13.51 -0.86 -7.40
N VAL A 184 14.63 -0.27 -6.97
CA VAL A 184 14.98 -0.17 -5.55
C VAL A 184 13.97 0.70 -4.80
N ALA A 185 13.59 1.84 -5.37
CA ALA A 185 12.58 2.71 -4.77
C ALA A 185 11.23 2.00 -4.65
N ALA A 186 10.81 1.28 -5.69
CA ALA A 186 9.56 0.51 -5.66
C ALA A 186 9.57 -0.58 -4.58
N LEU A 187 10.70 -1.30 -4.42
CA LEU A 187 10.87 -2.29 -3.35
C LEU A 187 10.77 -1.66 -1.96
N LEU A 188 11.45 -0.52 -1.76
CA LEU A 188 11.48 0.18 -0.47
C LEU A 188 10.17 0.93 -0.16
N VAL A 189 9.28 1.06 -1.13
CA VAL A 189 7.88 1.48 -0.88
C VAL A 189 7.03 0.25 -0.59
N HIS A 190 6.97 -0.72 -1.52
CA HIS A 190 6.20 -1.95 -1.32
C HIS A 190 6.61 -3.04 -2.32
N PRO A 191 6.83 -4.31 -1.91
CA PRO A 191 7.29 -5.40 -2.81
C PRO A 191 6.38 -5.64 -4.02
N TYR A 192 5.07 -5.46 -3.92
CA TYR A 192 4.15 -5.53 -5.07
C TYR A 192 4.49 -4.54 -6.17
N LEU A 193 4.85 -3.30 -5.81
CA LEU A 193 5.22 -2.27 -6.79
C LEU A 193 6.53 -2.63 -7.49
N ALA A 194 7.49 -3.22 -6.77
CA ALA A 194 8.73 -3.71 -7.35
C ALA A 194 8.47 -4.85 -8.35
N ALA A 195 7.65 -5.84 -8.00
CA ALA A 195 7.29 -6.94 -8.89
C ALA A 195 6.62 -6.44 -10.18
N MET A 196 5.65 -5.51 -10.04
CA MET A 196 4.94 -4.93 -11.19
C MET A 196 5.84 -4.06 -12.07
N THR A 197 6.70 -3.23 -11.49
CA THR A 197 7.64 -2.40 -12.27
C THR A 197 8.71 -3.25 -12.93
N LEU A 198 9.16 -4.34 -12.29
CA LEU A 198 10.09 -5.31 -12.89
C LEU A 198 9.45 -6.01 -14.10
N ALA A 199 8.18 -6.41 -14.02
CA ALA A 199 7.45 -6.97 -15.14
C ALA A 199 7.39 -5.98 -16.33
N LEU A 200 7.12 -4.69 -16.07
CA LEU A 200 7.17 -3.64 -17.09
C LEU A 200 8.56 -3.48 -17.72
N LEU A 201 9.64 -3.62 -16.96
CA LEU A 201 11.00 -3.62 -17.51
C LEU A 201 11.26 -4.88 -18.34
N GLY A 202 10.78 -6.04 -17.92
CA GLY A 202 10.84 -7.30 -18.68
C GLY A 202 10.13 -7.21 -20.03
N ALA A 203 9.16 -6.33 -20.17
CA ALA A 203 8.50 -6.05 -21.45
C ALA A 203 9.46 -5.40 -22.48
N VAL A 204 10.60 -4.80 -22.08
CA VAL A 204 11.57 -4.21 -23.00
C VAL A 204 12.22 -5.27 -23.90
N PRO A 205 12.96 -6.27 -23.36
CA PRO A 205 13.52 -7.33 -24.17
C PRO A 205 12.44 -8.14 -24.91
N ALA A 206 11.29 -8.42 -24.30
CA ALA A 206 10.17 -9.11 -24.96
C ALA A 206 9.66 -8.36 -26.20
N THR A 207 9.49 -7.04 -26.11
CA THR A 207 9.05 -6.22 -27.24
C THR A 207 10.10 -6.19 -28.35
N ARG A 208 11.37 -6.07 -28.02
CA ARG A 208 12.46 -6.05 -29.00
C ARG A 208 12.62 -7.40 -29.70
N LEU A 209 12.50 -8.50 -28.94
CA LEU A 209 12.49 -9.87 -29.49
C LEU A 209 11.37 -10.04 -30.52
N LEU A 210 10.14 -9.68 -30.17
CA LEU A 210 8.97 -9.79 -31.07
C LEU A 210 9.04 -8.86 -32.29
N ARG A 211 9.92 -7.86 -32.26
CA ARG A 211 10.22 -7.01 -33.41
C ARG A 211 11.40 -7.50 -34.26
N GLY A 212 12.07 -8.60 -33.87
CA GLY A 212 13.31 -9.04 -34.49
C GLY A 212 14.51 -8.13 -34.22
N GLU A 213 14.46 -7.31 -33.16
CA GLU A 213 15.54 -6.41 -32.75
C GLU A 213 16.46 -7.07 -31.72
N ALA A 214 17.69 -6.55 -31.54
CA ALA A 214 18.62 -7.04 -30.52
C ALA A 214 18.02 -6.89 -29.12
N PHE A 215 17.83 -7.99 -28.40
CA PHE A 215 17.16 -8.06 -27.10
C PHE A 215 18.07 -8.54 -25.95
N ILE A 216 19.22 -9.18 -26.26
CA ILE A 216 20.11 -9.77 -25.25
C ILE A 216 20.65 -8.71 -24.29
N GLY A 217 21.15 -7.57 -24.81
CA GLY A 217 21.62 -6.48 -23.96
C GLY A 217 20.55 -5.96 -22.99
N PRO A 218 19.34 -5.62 -23.47
CA PRO A 218 18.20 -5.31 -22.60
C PRO A 218 17.84 -6.43 -21.60
N ALA A 219 17.90 -7.69 -21.97
CA ALA A 219 17.64 -8.82 -21.05
C ALA A 219 18.68 -8.86 -19.92
N LEU A 220 19.97 -8.71 -20.25
CA LEU A 220 21.04 -8.61 -19.27
C LEU A 220 20.88 -7.40 -18.35
N ALA A 221 20.47 -6.24 -18.88
CA ALA A 221 20.20 -5.06 -18.07
C ALA A 221 19.01 -5.27 -17.09
N VAL A 222 17.96 -5.97 -17.51
CA VAL A 222 16.87 -6.39 -16.60
C VAL A 222 17.39 -7.36 -15.53
N ALA A 223 18.26 -8.30 -15.88
CA ALA A 223 18.88 -9.20 -14.92
C ALA A 223 19.74 -8.45 -13.88
N VAL A 224 20.47 -7.41 -14.30
CA VAL A 224 21.22 -6.53 -13.39
C VAL A 224 20.26 -5.79 -12.45
N CYS A 225 19.13 -5.25 -12.96
CA CYS A 225 18.11 -4.60 -12.11
C CYS A 225 17.52 -5.60 -11.10
N LEU A 226 17.23 -6.83 -11.53
CA LEU A 226 16.77 -7.92 -10.64
C LEU A 226 17.82 -8.25 -9.57
N GLY A 227 19.10 -8.35 -9.96
CA GLY A 227 20.21 -8.55 -9.04
C GLY A 227 20.32 -7.43 -8.00
N ALA A 228 20.14 -6.17 -8.40
CA ALA A 228 20.10 -5.03 -7.47
C ALA A 228 18.94 -5.13 -6.49
N VAL A 229 17.75 -5.50 -6.96
CA VAL A 229 16.58 -5.76 -6.08
C VAL A 229 16.90 -6.89 -5.10
N ALA A 230 17.44 -8.01 -5.57
CA ALA A 230 17.81 -9.14 -4.71
C ALA A 230 18.86 -8.77 -3.66
N ALA A 231 19.87 -7.97 -4.04
CA ALA A 231 20.87 -7.47 -3.11
C ALA A 231 20.26 -6.57 -2.02
N VAL A 232 19.33 -5.68 -2.39
CA VAL A 232 18.60 -4.85 -1.42
C VAL A 232 17.70 -5.73 -0.55
N MET A 233 17.00 -6.71 -1.11
CA MET A 233 16.21 -7.67 -0.32
C MET A 233 17.06 -8.41 0.69
N ALA A 234 18.26 -8.87 0.31
CA ALA A 234 19.21 -9.51 1.22
C ALA A 234 19.64 -8.55 2.33
N GLY A 235 20.11 -7.35 1.96
CA GLY A 235 20.59 -6.34 2.88
C GLY A 235 19.54 -5.80 3.85
N PHE A 236 18.27 -5.77 3.44
CA PHE A 236 17.15 -5.31 4.25
C PHE A 236 16.42 -6.44 4.99
N GLY A 237 16.90 -7.68 4.88
CA GLY A 237 16.35 -8.81 5.61
C GLY A 237 15.00 -9.33 5.09
N TYR A 238 14.67 -9.09 3.82
CA TYR A 238 13.44 -9.60 3.21
C TYR A 238 13.55 -11.09 2.83
N LEU A 239 14.77 -11.59 2.56
CA LEU A 239 14.97 -12.98 2.12
C LEU A 239 14.68 -13.95 3.26
N GLY A 240 14.05 -15.08 2.93
CA GLY A 240 13.65 -16.12 3.89
C GLY A 240 12.42 -15.78 4.72
N ALA A 241 11.80 -14.60 4.50
CA ALA A 241 10.55 -14.27 5.15
C ALA A 241 9.39 -15.08 4.54
N GLN A 242 8.51 -15.56 5.40
CA GLN A 242 7.28 -16.29 5.07
C GLN A 242 6.07 -15.48 5.52
N GLY A 243 4.88 -15.85 5.07
CA GLY A 243 3.63 -15.24 5.47
C GLY A 243 2.50 -16.27 5.48
N ASP A 244 1.29 -15.85 5.82
CA ASP A 244 0.11 -16.73 5.91
C ASP A 244 -0.32 -17.37 4.57
N GLY A 245 0.34 -17.04 3.45
CA GLY A 245 -0.06 -17.50 2.13
C GLY A 245 -1.40 -16.91 1.67
N GLY A 246 -2.15 -17.70 0.89
CA GLY A 246 -3.49 -17.32 0.43
C GLY A 246 -3.48 -16.52 -0.87
N TYR A 247 -2.57 -16.84 -1.79
CA TYR A 247 -2.59 -16.26 -3.14
C TYR A 247 -3.97 -16.40 -3.79
N GLY A 248 -4.46 -15.30 -4.34
CA GLY A 248 -5.79 -15.29 -4.97
C GLY A 248 -6.96 -15.05 -4.01
N ARG A 249 -6.72 -14.98 -2.69
CA ARG A 249 -7.76 -14.63 -1.71
C ARG A 249 -8.46 -13.31 -2.06
N TYR A 250 -7.70 -12.36 -2.63
CA TYR A 250 -8.17 -11.07 -3.09
C TYR A 250 -7.87 -10.91 -4.59
N ALA A 251 -8.37 -11.88 -5.39
CA ALA A 251 -8.16 -11.89 -6.83
C ALA A 251 -8.96 -10.80 -7.54
N LEU A 252 -8.51 -10.46 -8.74
CA LEU A 252 -9.27 -9.68 -9.71
C LEU A 252 -10.52 -10.48 -10.12
N ASN A 253 -11.69 -9.94 -9.86
CA ASN A 253 -12.90 -10.39 -10.55
C ASN A 253 -12.90 -9.80 -11.97
N LEU A 254 -13.09 -10.62 -13.00
CA LEU A 254 -13.03 -10.16 -14.40
C LEU A 254 -14.09 -9.10 -14.74
N LEU A 255 -15.15 -9.00 -13.94
CA LEU A 255 -16.15 -7.94 -14.08
C LEU A 255 -15.69 -6.61 -13.45
N SER A 256 -14.77 -6.66 -12.46
CA SER A 256 -14.35 -5.49 -11.67
C SER A 256 -13.90 -4.27 -12.49
N PRO A 257 -13.16 -4.41 -13.60
CA PRO A 257 -12.76 -3.26 -14.43
C PRO A 257 -13.93 -2.50 -15.04
N PHE A 258 -15.08 -3.13 -15.18
CA PHE A 258 -16.30 -2.62 -15.81
C PHE A 258 -17.44 -2.38 -14.81
N TRP A 259 -17.27 -2.81 -13.56
CA TRP A 259 -18.29 -2.68 -12.52
C TRP A 259 -18.10 -1.40 -11.72
N PRO A 260 -19.05 -0.44 -11.82
CA PRO A 260 -18.84 0.91 -11.32
C PRO A 260 -19.12 1.02 -9.81
N ALA A 261 -18.19 0.62 -8.98
CA ALA A 261 -18.23 0.87 -7.54
C ALA A 261 -17.47 2.15 -7.19
N GLY A 262 -18.01 2.99 -6.32
CA GLY A 262 -17.44 4.28 -5.95
C GLY A 262 -17.47 5.31 -7.09
N SER A 263 -18.42 5.19 -8.01
CA SER A 263 -18.66 6.08 -9.14
C SER A 263 -19.82 7.02 -8.83
N LEU A 264 -19.70 8.28 -9.25
CA LEU A 264 -20.78 9.26 -9.14
C LEU A 264 -22.02 8.83 -9.94
N PHE A 265 -21.81 8.11 -11.05
CA PHE A 265 -22.88 7.72 -11.98
C PHE A 265 -23.60 6.42 -11.61
N SER A 266 -23.11 5.68 -10.62
CA SER A 266 -23.71 4.40 -10.21
C SER A 266 -23.87 4.25 -8.71
N GLY A 267 -23.51 5.30 -7.96
CA GLY A 267 -23.55 5.28 -6.51
C GLY A 267 -22.44 4.44 -5.87
N TRP A 268 -22.45 4.42 -4.57
CA TRP A 268 -21.61 3.68 -3.65
C TRP A 268 -22.51 2.69 -2.92
N PRO A 269 -22.01 1.60 -2.39
CA PRO A 269 -20.67 1.13 -2.17
C PRO A 269 -20.32 -0.15 -2.95
N TRP A 270 -19.23 -0.82 -2.54
CA TRP A 270 -18.78 -2.13 -2.97
C TRP A 270 -19.91 -3.11 -3.23
N SER A 271 -19.94 -3.70 -4.43
CA SER A 271 -20.95 -4.68 -4.77
C SER A 271 -20.52 -6.07 -4.30
N PRO A 272 -21.32 -6.78 -3.49
CA PRO A 272 -21.07 -8.18 -3.18
C PRO A 272 -21.06 -9.09 -4.40
N GLN A 273 -21.56 -8.61 -5.55
CA GLN A 273 -21.52 -9.33 -6.81
C GLN A 273 -20.11 -9.52 -7.39
N LEU A 274 -19.09 -8.90 -6.82
CA LEU A 274 -17.68 -9.07 -7.22
C LEU A 274 -16.93 -10.05 -6.33
N ASP A 275 -17.57 -10.75 -5.43
CA ASP A 275 -16.94 -11.69 -4.50
C ASP A 275 -17.30 -13.14 -4.84
N ALA A 276 -16.67 -13.67 -5.90
CA ALA A 276 -16.92 -15.04 -6.34
C ALA A 276 -16.38 -16.11 -5.38
N THR A 277 -15.37 -15.76 -4.56
CA THR A 277 -14.69 -16.69 -3.66
C THR A 277 -15.16 -16.60 -2.21
N GLY A 278 -15.97 -15.59 -1.85
CA GLY A 278 -16.42 -15.36 -0.48
C GLY A 278 -15.36 -14.84 0.48
N HIS A 279 -14.24 -14.33 -0.04
CA HIS A 279 -13.08 -13.85 0.76
C HIS A 279 -12.95 -12.34 0.86
N GLY A 280 -13.92 -11.58 0.36
CA GLY A 280 -13.91 -10.12 0.36
C GLY A 280 -13.33 -9.53 -0.94
N GLY A 281 -14.15 -9.39 -1.98
CA GLY A 281 -13.77 -8.89 -3.30
C GLY A 281 -13.30 -7.43 -3.33
N TRP A 282 -13.42 -6.68 -2.22
CA TRP A 282 -13.02 -5.28 -2.09
C TRP A 282 -11.50 -5.07 -2.29
N GLU A 283 -10.62 -6.00 -1.94
CA GLU A 283 -9.18 -5.92 -2.22
C GLU A 283 -8.85 -6.15 -3.70
N GLY A 284 -9.69 -6.89 -4.42
CA GLY A 284 -9.61 -7.10 -5.87
C GLY A 284 -10.22 -5.97 -6.71
N TYR A 285 -10.65 -4.87 -6.10
CA TYR A 285 -11.26 -3.73 -6.77
C TYR A 285 -10.37 -3.09 -7.82
N ASN A 286 -10.88 -3.03 -9.07
CA ASN A 286 -10.12 -2.52 -10.21
C ASN A 286 -11.00 -1.75 -11.20
N TRP A 287 -12.05 -1.04 -10.72
CA TRP A 287 -12.87 -0.17 -11.55
C TRP A 287 -12.01 0.82 -12.35
N LEU A 288 -12.20 0.86 -13.68
CA LEU A 288 -11.40 1.72 -14.55
C LEU A 288 -11.88 3.16 -14.56
N GLY A 289 -13.15 3.40 -14.23
CA GLY A 289 -13.78 4.72 -14.29
C GLY A 289 -14.41 5.03 -15.63
N VAL A 290 -15.48 5.81 -15.60
CA VAL A 290 -16.28 6.16 -16.79
C VAL A 290 -15.44 6.93 -17.82
N GLY A 291 -14.58 7.85 -17.34
CA GLY A 291 -13.74 8.65 -18.24
C GLY A 291 -12.73 7.82 -19.02
N LEU A 292 -12.09 6.83 -18.37
CA LEU A 292 -11.16 5.93 -19.05
C LEU A 292 -11.88 5.00 -20.02
N LEU A 293 -13.02 4.41 -19.63
CA LEU A 293 -13.80 3.53 -20.51
C LEU A 293 -14.31 4.28 -21.74
N ALA A 294 -14.86 5.49 -21.56
CA ALA A 294 -15.30 6.33 -22.68
C ALA A 294 -14.12 6.70 -23.59
N ALA A 295 -12.96 7.02 -23.02
CA ALA A 295 -11.75 7.33 -23.79
C ALA A 295 -11.25 6.14 -24.61
N LEU A 296 -11.25 4.94 -24.03
CA LEU A 296 -10.87 3.69 -24.72
C LEU A 296 -11.83 3.41 -25.88
N LEU A 297 -13.13 3.42 -25.60
CA LEU A 297 -14.15 3.15 -26.60
C LEU A 297 -14.05 4.14 -27.77
N ALA A 298 -14.03 5.44 -27.48
CA ALA A 298 -13.92 6.48 -28.51
C ALA A 298 -12.59 6.36 -29.29
N GLY A 299 -11.48 6.12 -28.61
CA GLY A 299 -10.18 5.95 -29.26
C GLY A 299 -10.13 4.75 -30.19
N LEU A 300 -10.67 3.61 -29.77
CA LEU A 300 -10.72 2.38 -30.57
C LEU A 300 -11.63 2.52 -31.77
N LEU A 301 -12.82 3.13 -31.60
CA LEU A 301 -13.78 3.33 -32.69
C LEU A 301 -13.27 4.35 -33.74
N LEU A 302 -12.68 5.45 -33.30
CA LEU A 302 -12.25 6.54 -34.16
C LEU A 302 -10.88 6.32 -34.81
N ARG A 303 -10.02 5.47 -34.20
CA ARG A 303 -8.64 5.22 -34.69
C ARG A 303 -8.24 3.74 -34.63
N PRO A 304 -9.05 2.77 -35.11
CA PRO A 304 -8.79 1.35 -34.97
C PRO A 304 -7.46 0.92 -35.59
N ARG A 305 -7.16 1.38 -36.82
CA ARG A 305 -5.91 1.03 -37.51
C ARG A 305 -4.67 1.53 -36.77
N PHE A 306 -4.75 2.70 -36.13
CA PHE A 306 -3.65 3.22 -35.31
C PHE A 306 -3.50 2.43 -34.01
N ALA A 307 -4.61 2.04 -33.38
CA ALA A 307 -4.61 1.19 -32.20
C ALA A 307 -3.91 -0.15 -32.48
N TRP A 308 -4.30 -0.87 -33.53
CA TRP A 308 -3.69 -2.15 -33.92
C TRP A 308 -2.20 -2.01 -34.25
N ARG A 309 -1.79 -0.97 -34.98
CA ARG A 309 -0.37 -0.72 -35.26
C ARG A 309 0.43 -0.45 -33.98
N ARG A 310 -0.15 0.25 -33.02
CA ARG A 310 0.50 0.50 -31.71
C ARG A 310 0.60 -0.78 -30.90
N LEU A 311 -0.46 -1.58 -30.85
CA LEU A 311 -0.47 -2.87 -30.17
C LEU A 311 0.64 -3.78 -30.73
N GLY A 312 0.72 -3.94 -32.07
CA GLY A 312 1.78 -4.72 -32.69
C GLY A 312 3.18 -4.17 -32.39
N ARG A 313 3.34 -2.83 -32.37
CA ARG A 313 4.61 -2.21 -32.00
C ARG A 313 5.02 -2.45 -30.54
N HIS A 314 4.07 -2.71 -29.65
CA HIS A 314 4.31 -2.98 -28.22
C HIS A 314 3.81 -4.37 -27.82
N ALA A 315 3.91 -5.36 -28.74
CA ALA A 315 3.40 -6.71 -28.52
C ALA A 315 3.97 -7.38 -27.26
N GLY A 316 5.27 -7.19 -26.99
CA GLY A 316 5.88 -7.73 -25.76
C GLY A 316 5.31 -7.11 -24.49
N LEU A 317 4.98 -5.82 -24.49
CA LEU A 317 4.26 -5.22 -23.37
C LEU A 317 2.86 -5.83 -23.25
N ALA A 318 2.14 -6.02 -24.38
CA ALA A 318 0.82 -6.63 -24.34
C ALA A 318 0.85 -8.05 -23.75
N VAL A 319 1.85 -8.85 -24.10
CA VAL A 319 2.06 -10.20 -23.53
C VAL A 319 2.29 -10.11 -22.01
N VAL A 320 3.16 -9.21 -21.55
CA VAL A 320 3.42 -9.02 -20.12
C VAL A 320 2.16 -8.55 -19.38
N LEU A 321 1.40 -7.61 -19.95
CA LEU A 321 0.15 -7.13 -19.34
C LEU A 321 -0.93 -8.22 -19.29
N LEU A 322 -1.02 -9.09 -20.29
CA LEU A 322 -1.89 -10.28 -20.25
C LEU A 322 -1.44 -11.25 -19.15
N GLY A 323 -0.14 -11.50 -19.01
CA GLY A 323 0.41 -12.30 -17.91
C GLY A 323 0.09 -11.70 -16.53
N LEU A 324 0.22 -10.38 -16.37
CA LEU A 324 -0.17 -9.70 -15.13
C LEU A 324 -1.69 -9.77 -14.88
N THR A 325 -2.51 -9.73 -15.92
CA THR A 325 -3.96 -9.93 -15.79
C THR A 325 -4.29 -11.36 -15.35
N ALA A 326 -3.62 -12.35 -15.91
CA ALA A 326 -3.77 -13.76 -15.50
C ALA A 326 -3.35 -13.96 -14.03
N LEU A 327 -2.20 -13.40 -13.63
CA LEU A 327 -1.79 -13.39 -12.23
C LEU A 327 -2.80 -12.68 -11.33
N ALA A 328 -3.37 -11.56 -11.79
CA ALA A 328 -4.38 -10.84 -11.02
C ALA A 328 -5.66 -11.65 -10.82
N ALA A 329 -6.12 -12.35 -11.87
CA ALA A 329 -7.32 -13.18 -11.84
C ALA A 329 -7.13 -14.45 -10.98
N SER A 330 -5.87 -14.87 -10.74
CA SER A 330 -5.52 -16.03 -9.92
C SER A 330 -5.90 -17.38 -10.55
N PHE A 331 -5.88 -18.44 -9.75
CA PHE A 331 -6.18 -19.82 -10.13
C PHE A 331 -7.67 -20.15 -10.00
N GLN A 332 -8.39 -19.38 -9.20
CA GLN A 332 -9.86 -19.37 -9.15
C GLN A 332 -10.39 -18.08 -9.75
N VAL A 333 -10.70 -18.14 -11.05
CA VAL A 333 -11.09 -16.96 -11.83
C VAL A 333 -12.56 -16.64 -11.59
N GLY A 334 -12.83 -15.47 -10.98
CA GLY A 334 -14.16 -14.98 -10.68
C GLY A 334 -14.73 -14.09 -11.80
N PHE A 335 -16.02 -14.25 -12.10
CA PHE A 335 -16.83 -13.34 -12.89
C PHE A 335 -18.16 -13.08 -12.16
N GLY A 336 -18.36 -11.90 -11.64
CA GLY A 336 -19.48 -11.60 -10.75
C GLY A 336 -19.40 -12.47 -9.48
N GLN A 337 -20.46 -13.21 -9.20
CA GLN A 337 -20.55 -14.12 -8.05
C GLN A 337 -20.12 -15.57 -8.37
N ARG A 338 -19.64 -15.84 -9.58
CA ARG A 338 -19.32 -17.20 -10.03
C ARG A 338 -17.84 -17.37 -10.26
N ILE A 339 -17.31 -18.53 -9.88
CA ILE A 339 -16.03 -19.02 -10.36
C ILE A 339 -16.26 -19.60 -11.76
N VAL A 340 -15.64 -19.02 -12.78
CA VAL A 340 -15.78 -19.45 -14.18
C VAL A 340 -14.66 -20.37 -14.64
N LEU A 341 -13.54 -20.39 -13.92
CA LEU A 341 -12.42 -21.30 -14.16
C LEU A 341 -11.72 -21.58 -12.83
N ASP A 342 -11.49 -22.86 -12.53
CA ASP A 342 -10.69 -23.31 -11.39
C ASP A 342 -9.52 -24.16 -11.92
N LEU A 343 -8.28 -23.70 -11.69
CA LEU A 343 -7.04 -24.34 -12.10
C LEU A 343 -6.37 -25.12 -10.95
N GLY A 344 -7.08 -25.25 -9.81
CA GLY A 344 -6.55 -25.86 -8.60
C GLY A 344 -5.66 -24.94 -7.76
N PRO A 345 -4.86 -25.49 -6.83
CA PRO A 345 -4.03 -24.70 -5.93
C PRO A 345 -2.91 -23.95 -6.65
N PRO A 346 -2.60 -22.71 -6.22
CA PRO A 346 -1.50 -21.96 -6.81
C PRO A 346 -0.14 -22.56 -6.46
N PRO A 347 0.90 -22.35 -7.30
CA PRO A 347 2.28 -22.69 -6.96
C PRO A 347 2.76 -21.95 -5.70
N ALA A 348 3.52 -22.62 -4.82
CA ALA A 348 3.97 -22.08 -3.54
C ALA A 348 4.73 -20.74 -3.65
N VAL A 349 5.46 -20.51 -4.75
CA VAL A 349 6.18 -19.25 -5.00
C VAL A 349 5.25 -18.03 -5.08
N LEU A 350 3.99 -18.22 -5.45
CA LEU A 350 3.00 -17.16 -5.55
C LEU A 350 2.34 -16.82 -4.20
N GLU A 351 2.43 -17.70 -3.21
CA GLU A 351 1.82 -17.51 -1.89
C GLU A 351 2.29 -16.21 -1.18
N GLN A 352 3.43 -15.69 -1.58
CA GLN A 352 3.92 -14.39 -1.10
C GLN A 352 3.03 -13.20 -1.54
N PHE A 353 2.16 -13.40 -2.53
CA PHE A 353 1.32 -12.35 -3.12
C PHE A 353 -0.18 -12.59 -2.87
N ARG A 354 -0.60 -12.58 -1.60
CA ARG A 354 -1.99 -12.86 -1.19
C ARG A 354 -3.05 -12.06 -1.97
N ALA A 355 -2.81 -10.75 -2.18
CA ALA A 355 -3.73 -9.88 -2.91
C ALA A 355 -3.35 -9.80 -4.41
N SER A 356 -3.58 -10.89 -5.14
CA SER A 356 -3.21 -11.03 -6.55
C SER A 356 -3.87 -9.98 -7.45
N GLY A 357 -5.09 -9.53 -7.16
CA GLY A 357 -5.82 -8.52 -7.94
C GLY A 357 -5.07 -7.21 -8.16
N ARG A 358 -4.07 -6.91 -7.32
CA ARG A 358 -3.17 -5.75 -7.45
C ARG A 358 -2.33 -5.80 -8.72
N PHE A 359 -2.01 -6.98 -9.26
CA PHE A 359 -1.25 -7.12 -10.51
C PHE A 359 -1.96 -6.54 -11.74
N PHE A 360 -3.23 -6.19 -11.65
CA PHE A 360 -3.95 -5.49 -12.72
C PHE A 360 -3.62 -3.99 -12.81
N TRP A 361 -3.05 -3.35 -11.80
CA TRP A 361 -2.79 -1.90 -11.81
C TRP A 361 -1.92 -1.43 -12.98
N PRO A 362 -0.80 -2.09 -13.35
CA PRO A 362 -0.04 -1.71 -14.55
C PRO A 362 -0.88 -1.78 -15.84
N VAL A 363 -1.82 -2.72 -15.91
CA VAL A 363 -2.75 -2.87 -17.06
C VAL A 363 -3.67 -1.64 -17.14
N ALA A 364 -4.28 -1.24 -16.02
CA ALA A 364 -5.15 -0.07 -15.96
C ALA A 364 -4.42 1.21 -16.42
N TYR A 365 -3.17 1.43 -15.97
CA TYR A 365 -2.37 2.58 -16.42
C TYR A 365 -1.90 2.48 -17.87
N ALA A 366 -1.60 1.30 -18.37
CA ALA A 366 -1.28 1.09 -19.77
C ALA A 366 -2.49 1.38 -20.66
N LEU A 367 -3.70 0.97 -20.26
CA LEU A 367 -4.96 1.29 -20.90
C LEU A 367 -5.23 2.81 -20.88
N LEU A 368 -5.03 3.48 -19.75
CA LEU A 368 -5.15 4.93 -19.61
C LEU A 368 -4.21 5.65 -20.59
N LEU A 369 -2.95 5.26 -20.63
CA LEU A 369 -1.96 5.84 -21.53
C LEU A 369 -2.32 5.60 -22.99
N ALA A 370 -2.75 4.39 -23.34
CA ALA A 370 -3.19 4.04 -24.70
C ALA A 370 -4.40 4.88 -25.12
N ALA A 371 -5.43 5.00 -24.26
CA ALA A 371 -6.62 5.80 -24.51
C ALA A 371 -6.26 7.27 -24.79
N MET A 372 -5.43 7.88 -23.95
CA MET A 372 -5.01 9.27 -24.10
C MET A 372 -4.18 9.50 -25.37
N VAL A 373 -3.30 8.55 -25.74
CA VAL A 373 -2.55 8.63 -27.01
C VAL A 373 -3.47 8.49 -28.23
N LEU A 374 -4.50 7.63 -28.16
CA LEU A 374 -5.50 7.47 -29.24
C LEU A 374 -6.33 8.74 -29.38
N LEU A 375 -6.91 9.25 -28.31
CA LEU A 375 -7.72 10.48 -28.33
C LEU A 375 -6.94 11.70 -28.79
N ALA A 376 -5.68 11.83 -28.37
CA ALA A 376 -4.81 12.91 -28.81
C ALA A 376 -4.62 12.94 -30.35
N ARG A 377 -4.74 11.78 -31.03
CA ARG A 377 -4.71 11.66 -32.49
C ARG A 377 -6.05 11.99 -33.17
N VAL A 378 -7.12 12.02 -32.37
CA VAL A 378 -8.44 12.51 -32.88
C VAL A 378 -8.50 14.02 -32.68
N ARG A 379 -8.60 14.47 -31.43
CA ARG A 379 -8.56 15.89 -31.04
C ARG A 379 -7.98 16.00 -29.61
N PRO A 380 -6.99 16.87 -29.37
CA PRO A 380 -6.35 17.04 -28.05
C PRO A 380 -7.33 17.37 -26.91
N VAL A 381 -8.39 18.13 -27.20
CA VAL A 381 -9.42 18.51 -26.24
C VAL A 381 -10.18 17.31 -25.66
N LEU A 382 -10.32 16.22 -26.43
CA LEU A 382 -10.99 15.01 -25.97
C LEU A 382 -10.24 14.33 -24.82
N CYS A 383 -8.92 14.48 -24.77
CA CYS A 383 -8.13 13.99 -23.62
C CYS A 383 -8.49 14.75 -22.34
N LEU A 384 -8.65 16.08 -22.43
CA LEU A 384 -9.07 16.89 -21.30
C LEU A 384 -10.51 16.55 -20.88
N ALA A 385 -11.43 16.40 -21.83
CA ALA A 385 -12.81 16.02 -21.56
C ALA A 385 -12.89 14.64 -20.85
N ALA A 386 -12.12 13.65 -21.31
CA ALA A 386 -12.05 12.34 -20.67
C ALA A 386 -11.44 12.43 -19.25
N GLY A 387 -10.40 13.24 -19.07
CA GLY A 387 -9.81 13.49 -17.76
C GLY A 387 -10.78 14.16 -16.79
N LEU A 388 -11.56 15.15 -17.25
CA LEU A 388 -12.61 15.79 -16.45
C LEU A 388 -13.74 14.81 -16.10
N LEU A 389 -14.18 13.99 -17.06
CA LEU A 389 -15.20 12.99 -16.82
C LEU A 389 -14.73 11.97 -15.75
N GLN A 390 -13.48 11.51 -15.84
CA GLN A 390 -12.86 10.63 -14.84
C GLN A 390 -12.79 11.31 -13.48
N PHE A 391 -12.44 12.60 -13.47
CA PHE A 391 -12.37 13.38 -12.23
C PHE A 391 -13.75 13.54 -11.57
N VAL A 392 -14.78 13.80 -12.33
CA VAL A 392 -16.17 13.88 -11.83
C VAL A 392 -16.65 12.54 -11.34
N ASP A 393 -16.39 11.45 -12.09
CA ASP A 393 -16.77 10.08 -11.71
C ASP A 393 -16.20 9.67 -10.35
N ALA A 394 -14.94 10.01 -10.06
CA ALA A 394 -14.26 9.64 -8.82
C ALA A 394 -14.60 10.55 -7.60
N THR A 395 -15.60 11.43 -7.71
CA THR A 395 -15.99 12.35 -6.61
C THR A 395 -16.33 11.61 -5.30
N PRO A 396 -17.10 10.49 -5.29
CA PRO A 396 -17.40 9.79 -4.05
C PRO A 396 -16.15 9.23 -3.36
N LEU A 397 -15.19 8.73 -4.13
CA LEU A 397 -13.92 8.21 -3.59
C LEU A 397 -13.06 9.33 -3.00
N ARG A 398 -13.00 10.50 -3.66
CA ARG A 398 -12.30 11.66 -3.10
C ARG A 398 -12.97 12.19 -1.83
N ALA A 399 -14.30 12.21 -1.79
CA ALA A 399 -15.02 12.58 -0.58
C ALA A 399 -14.76 11.60 0.57
N ALA A 400 -14.74 10.30 0.29
CA ALA A 400 -14.44 9.27 1.27
C ALA A 400 -13.02 9.41 1.86
N ILE A 401 -12.00 9.61 1.02
CA ILE A 401 -10.63 9.80 1.52
C ILE A 401 -10.47 11.15 2.25
N ALA A 402 -11.13 12.21 1.80
CA ALA A 402 -11.11 13.50 2.50
C ALA A 402 -11.78 13.39 3.88
N GLY A 403 -12.93 12.73 3.97
CA GLY A 403 -13.59 12.45 5.24
C GLY A 403 -12.72 11.62 6.18
N TRP A 404 -12.06 10.59 5.67
CA TRP A 404 -11.12 9.78 6.44
C TRP A 404 -9.90 10.57 6.94
N ALA A 405 -9.33 11.42 6.10
CA ALA A 405 -8.20 12.26 6.48
C ALA A 405 -8.57 13.36 7.49
N GLN A 406 -9.82 13.82 7.46
CA GLN A 406 -10.36 14.80 8.41
C GLN A 406 -10.88 14.18 9.70
N ALA A 407 -11.10 12.87 9.73
CA ALA A 407 -11.63 12.18 10.90
C ALA A 407 -10.69 12.34 12.12
N ARG A 408 -11.27 12.59 13.26
CA ARG A 408 -10.59 12.66 14.56
C ARG A 408 -11.30 11.70 15.52
N PRO A 409 -11.18 10.37 15.28
CA PRO A 409 -11.85 9.39 16.10
C PRO A 409 -11.41 9.53 17.56
N ALA A 410 -12.37 9.45 18.48
CA ALA A 410 -12.06 9.35 19.89
C ALA A 410 -11.22 8.09 20.17
N TRP A 411 -10.44 8.11 21.24
CA TRP A 411 -9.81 6.92 21.76
C TRP A 411 -10.88 5.99 22.36
N HIS A 412 -10.80 4.70 22.09
CA HIS A 412 -11.64 3.71 22.77
C HIS A 412 -11.14 3.39 24.19
N ILE A 413 -9.92 3.81 24.49
CA ILE A 413 -9.21 3.62 25.76
C ILE A 413 -9.02 4.98 26.46
N ASP A 414 -8.75 4.95 27.75
CA ASP A 414 -8.37 6.17 28.51
C ASP A 414 -6.93 6.57 28.15
N ALA A 415 -6.79 7.35 27.09
CA ALA A 415 -5.49 7.78 26.60
C ALA A 415 -4.71 8.65 27.60
N PRO A 416 -5.31 9.58 28.36
CA PRO A 416 -4.65 10.30 29.46
C PRO A 416 -4.05 9.37 30.53
N ALA A 417 -4.84 8.40 31.03
CA ALA A 417 -4.38 7.44 32.02
C ALA A 417 -3.20 6.61 31.50
N LEU A 418 -3.30 6.10 30.26
CA LEU A 418 -2.21 5.32 29.64
C LEU A 418 -0.95 6.15 29.38
N ARG A 419 -1.06 7.42 28.97
CA ARG A 419 0.11 8.29 28.85
C ARG A 419 0.83 8.51 30.17
N ALA A 420 0.08 8.61 31.29
CA ALA A 420 0.67 8.70 32.61
C ALA A 420 1.43 7.41 32.97
N GLU A 421 0.87 6.24 32.65
CA GLU A 421 1.55 4.95 32.83
C GLU A 421 2.83 4.87 31.97
N PHE A 422 2.75 5.21 30.70
CA PHE A 422 3.90 5.15 29.79
C PHE A 422 5.00 6.16 30.13
N ALA A 423 4.71 7.22 30.87
CA ALA A 423 5.72 8.17 31.33
C ALA A 423 6.78 7.54 32.25
N THR A 424 6.44 6.46 32.96
CA THR A 424 7.32 5.76 33.91
C THR A 424 7.63 4.32 33.46
N ALA A 425 6.93 3.79 32.48
CA ALA A 425 7.16 2.42 32.00
C ALA A 425 8.47 2.32 31.20
N ARG A 426 9.23 1.26 31.44
CA ARG A 426 10.44 0.89 30.71
C ARG A 426 10.21 -0.20 29.68
N ALA A 427 9.13 -0.95 29.82
CA ALA A 427 8.70 -1.99 28.90
C ALA A 427 7.18 -2.15 28.97
N LEU A 428 6.57 -2.55 27.87
CA LEU A 428 5.16 -2.89 27.75
C LEU A 428 5.03 -4.35 27.35
N THR A 429 4.39 -5.15 28.19
CA THR A 429 3.87 -6.47 27.83
C THR A 429 2.37 -6.34 27.61
N LEU A 430 1.90 -6.57 26.39
CA LEU A 430 0.49 -6.46 26.00
C LEU A 430 -0.07 -7.85 25.70
N LEU A 431 -1.12 -8.21 26.41
CA LEU A 431 -1.80 -9.50 26.33
C LEU A 431 -3.30 -9.35 26.01
N PRO A 432 -3.84 -10.16 25.08
CA PRO A 432 -3.14 -11.19 24.34
C PRO A 432 -2.17 -10.61 23.30
N SER A 433 -1.13 -11.34 22.98
CA SER A 433 -0.22 -11.01 21.89
C SER A 433 -0.97 -11.03 20.55
N TRP A 434 -0.54 -10.24 19.58
CA TRP A 434 -1.25 -10.06 18.29
C TRP A 434 -1.68 -11.39 17.65
N HIS A 435 -0.77 -12.35 17.56
CA HIS A 435 -1.01 -13.64 16.91
C HIS A 435 -1.74 -14.67 17.78
N CYS A 436 -1.99 -14.34 19.05
CA CYS A 436 -2.69 -15.21 19.99
C CYS A 436 -4.18 -14.91 20.07
N VAL A 437 -4.63 -13.83 19.45
CA VAL A 437 -6.03 -13.45 19.45
C VAL A 437 -6.81 -14.32 18.45
N THR A 438 -7.89 -14.94 18.93
CA THR A 438 -8.77 -15.79 18.10
C THR A 438 -10.10 -15.11 17.85
N PRO A 439 -10.78 -15.42 16.74
CA PRO A 439 -12.18 -15.01 16.54
C PRO A 439 -13.09 -15.50 17.70
N PRO A 440 -14.17 -14.75 18.05
CA PRO A 440 -14.71 -13.58 17.35
C PRO A 440 -14.06 -12.24 17.71
N ASP A 441 -13.21 -12.16 18.75
CA ASP A 441 -12.73 -10.90 19.32
C ASP A 441 -11.51 -10.30 18.61
N ALA A 442 -11.01 -10.96 17.57
CA ALA A 442 -9.77 -10.60 16.93
C ALA A 442 -9.75 -9.13 16.40
N ALA A 443 -10.81 -8.70 15.72
CA ALA A 443 -10.85 -7.36 15.12
C ALA A 443 -10.82 -6.26 16.19
N GLY A 444 -11.58 -6.41 17.27
CA GLY A 444 -11.61 -5.47 18.38
C GLY A 444 -10.30 -5.44 19.15
N SER A 445 -9.75 -6.60 19.51
CA SER A 445 -8.46 -6.71 20.20
C SER A 445 -7.33 -6.10 19.37
N HIS A 446 -7.28 -6.33 18.05
CA HIS A 446 -6.28 -5.73 17.17
C HIS A 446 -6.41 -4.20 17.09
N ALA A 447 -7.64 -3.66 17.04
CA ALA A 447 -7.85 -2.22 17.06
C ALA A 447 -7.35 -1.58 18.35
N LEU A 448 -7.69 -2.16 19.51
CA LEU A 448 -7.20 -1.68 20.82
C LEU A 448 -5.69 -1.82 20.95
N THR A 449 -5.11 -2.92 20.50
CA THR A 449 -3.66 -3.12 20.45
C THR A 449 -2.97 -2.00 19.70
N LEU A 450 -3.47 -1.62 18.53
CA LEU A 450 -2.90 -0.52 17.74
C LEU A 450 -3.03 0.83 18.44
N GLU A 451 -4.14 1.09 19.14
CA GLU A 451 -4.29 2.31 19.95
C GLU A 451 -3.28 2.37 21.10
N ILE A 452 -3.12 1.28 21.83
CA ILE A 452 -2.15 1.18 22.93
C ILE A 452 -0.72 1.35 22.41
N LEU A 453 -0.36 0.66 21.32
CA LEU A 453 0.95 0.78 20.70
C LEU A 453 1.22 2.19 20.15
N ALA A 454 0.19 2.87 19.63
CA ALA A 454 0.31 4.26 19.18
C ALA A 454 0.68 5.21 20.34
N LEU A 455 0.09 5.01 21.52
CA LEU A 455 0.43 5.78 22.73
C LEU A 455 1.80 5.41 23.28
N ALA A 456 2.13 4.11 23.35
CA ALA A 456 3.44 3.66 23.79
C ALA A 456 4.57 4.18 22.88
N ALA A 457 4.31 4.28 21.57
CA ALA A 457 5.24 4.82 20.60
C ALA A 457 5.54 6.32 20.79
N GLU A 458 4.64 7.08 21.42
CA GLU A 458 4.90 8.50 21.77
C GLU A 458 6.11 8.65 22.70
N ARG A 459 6.36 7.66 23.54
CA ARG A 459 7.48 7.60 24.51
C ARG A 459 8.52 6.54 24.16
N ALA A 460 8.39 5.92 22.98
CA ALA A 460 9.25 4.82 22.53
C ALA A 460 9.36 3.66 23.54
N VAL A 461 8.31 3.41 24.33
CA VAL A 461 8.29 2.30 25.31
C VAL A 461 8.36 0.98 24.55
N PRO A 462 9.39 0.14 24.78
CA PRO A 462 9.52 -1.14 24.09
C PRO A 462 8.28 -2.01 24.30
N ALA A 463 7.72 -2.57 23.20
CA ALA A 463 6.46 -3.31 23.23
C ALA A 463 6.65 -4.79 22.85
N SER A 464 5.98 -5.68 23.59
CA SER A 464 6.14 -7.13 23.44
C SER A 464 5.60 -7.67 22.12
N THR A 465 4.58 -7.04 21.54
CA THR A 465 3.84 -7.57 20.38
C THR A 465 3.55 -6.50 19.33
N MET A 466 3.36 -6.93 18.09
CA MET A 466 2.92 -6.14 16.97
C MET A 466 2.40 -7.05 15.86
N TYR A 467 1.55 -6.53 14.99
CA TYR A 467 1.25 -7.16 13.71
C TYR A 467 2.51 -7.30 12.84
N VAL A 468 2.69 -8.49 12.29
CA VAL A 468 3.76 -8.78 11.34
C VAL A 468 3.18 -9.55 10.15
N ALA A 469 3.18 -8.94 8.97
CA ALA A 469 2.66 -9.58 7.75
C ALA A 469 3.59 -10.70 7.23
N ARG A 470 4.85 -10.67 7.62
CA ARG A 470 5.88 -11.62 7.21
C ARG A 470 6.83 -11.89 8.37
N TRP A 471 7.32 -13.11 8.50
CA TRP A 471 8.24 -13.57 9.54
C TRP A 471 9.25 -14.56 8.99
N ARG A 472 10.36 -14.72 9.66
CA ARG A 472 11.32 -15.81 9.40
C ARG A 472 10.95 -17.06 10.18
N GLU A 473 10.51 -16.89 11.41
CA GLU A 473 9.98 -17.94 12.25
C GLU A 473 8.52 -17.62 12.56
N ALA A 474 7.65 -18.61 12.40
CA ALA A 474 6.22 -18.43 12.63
C ALA A 474 5.98 -17.97 14.09
N PRO A 475 5.10 -16.98 14.29
CA PRO A 475 4.78 -16.54 15.64
C PRO A 475 4.21 -17.68 16.47
N VAL A 476 4.74 -17.84 17.69
CA VAL A 476 4.28 -18.85 18.64
C VAL A 476 3.59 -18.14 19.80
N CYS A 477 2.39 -18.58 20.16
CA CYS A 477 1.68 -18.08 21.33
C CYS A 477 2.42 -18.48 22.61
N ARG A 478 2.82 -17.47 23.41
CA ARG A 478 3.50 -17.62 24.70
C ARG A 478 2.82 -16.83 25.81
N ASP A 479 1.53 -16.50 25.63
CA ASP A 479 0.82 -15.57 26.50
C ASP A 479 0.73 -16.07 27.95
N GLU A 480 0.54 -17.37 28.17
CA GLU A 480 0.54 -17.95 29.52
C GLU A 480 1.91 -17.81 30.20
N ALA A 481 2.98 -18.08 29.44
CA ALA A 481 4.34 -17.92 29.98
C ALA A 481 4.68 -16.44 30.25
N LEU A 482 4.22 -15.54 29.42
CA LEU A 482 4.37 -14.09 29.63
C LEU A 482 3.54 -13.60 30.83
N ALA A 483 2.32 -14.13 31.01
CA ALA A 483 1.45 -13.76 32.13
C ALA A 483 1.99 -14.25 33.45
N SER A 484 2.54 -15.47 33.51
CA SER A 484 3.05 -16.10 34.72
C SER A 484 4.50 -15.71 35.10
N ALA A 485 5.24 -15.09 34.20
CA ALA A 485 6.58 -14.62 34.47
C ALA A 485 6.59 -13.50 35.54
N PRO A 486 7.60 -13.40 36.40
CA PRO A 486 7.78 -12.24 37.28
C PRO A 486 7.85 -10.94 36.46
N LEU A 487 7.24 -9.85 36.95
CA LEU A 487 7.35 -8.56 36.30
C LEU A 487 8.79 -8.02 36.39
N ALA A 488 9.30 -7.56 35.25
CA ALA A 488 10.60 -6.90 35.21
C ALA A 488 10.51 -5.49 35.84
N PRO A 489 11.60 -4.94 36.40
CA PRO A 489 11.59 -3.60 36.97
C PRO A 489 11.16 -2.53 35.95
N GLY A 490 10.03 -1.86 36.20
CA GLY A 490 9.45 -0.86 35.36
C GLY A 490 8.62 -1.42 34.17
N GLU A 491 8.34 -2.71 34.17
CA GLU A 491 7.39 -3.32 33.22
C GLU A 491 5.96 -2.86 33.55
N LEU A 492 5.22 -2.51 32.51
CA LEU A 492 3.77 -2.39 32.54
C LEU A 492 3.17 -3.55 31.74
N ARG A 493 2.45 -4.43 32.43
CA ARG A 493 1.75 -5.56 31.79
C ARG A 493 0.27 -5.24 31.65
N LEU A 494 -0.20 -5.13 30.40
CA LEU A 494 -1.58 -4.78 30.07
C LEU A 494 -2.35 -6.00 29.59
N PHE A 495 -3.57 -6.15 30.11
CA PHE A 495 -4.51 -7.22 29.76
C PHE A 495 -5.73 -6.63 29.07
N LEU A 496 -5.90 -6.94 27.81
CA LEU A 496 -7.16 -6.68 27.09
C LEU A 496 -8.28 -7.57 27.65
N PRO A 497 -9.56 -7.16 27.58
CA PRO A 497 -10.68 -7.89 28.15
C PRO A 497 -10.74 -9.37 27.76
N ALA A 498 -10.45 -9.69 26.51
CA ALA A 498 -10.49 -11.07 25.98
C ALA A 498 -9.47 -12.01 26.70
N ALA A 499 -8.37 -11.48 27.20
CA ALA A 499 -7.33 -12.30 27.84
C ALA A 499 -7.48 -12.40 29.38
N GLN A 500 -8.23 -11.49 29.99
CA GLN A 500 -8.30 -11.39 31.46
C GLN A 500 -8.76 -12.68 32.16
N PRO A 501 -9.83 -13.38 31.72
CA PRO A 501 -10.30 -14.57 32.42
C PRO A 501 -9.25 -15.68 32.51
N ALA A 502 -8.44 -15.83 31.46
CA ALA A 502 -7.46 -16.91 31.36
C ALA A 502 -6.07 -16.52 31.90
N LEU A 503 -5.63 -15.29 31.67
CA LEU A 503 -4.24 -14.90 31.91
C LEU A 503 -4.03 -14.07 33.17
N LEU A 504 -5.00 -13.28 33.61
CA LEU A 504 -4.87 -12.45 34.79
C LEU A 504 -4.63 -13.29 36.08
N PRO A 505 -5.29 -14.46 36.28
CA PRO A 505 -5.02 -15.30 37.45
C PRO A 505 -3.61 -15.89 37.51
N LEU A 506 -2.87 -15.88 36.40
CA LEU A 506 -1.51 -16.42 36.32
C LEU A 506 -0.44 -15.42 36.79
N VAL A 507 -0.81 -14.13 36.93
CA VAL A 507 0.14 -13.07 37.28
C VAL A 507 0.65 -13.29 38.70
N PRO A 508 1.98 -13.36 38.92
CA PRO A 508 2.55 -13.40 40.29
C PRO A 508 2.18 -12.13 41.06
N ALA A 509 2.24 -12.18 42.39
CA ALA A 509 1.87 -11.08 43.27
C ALA A 509 2.31 -9.71 42.70
N ALA A 510 1.34 -8.94 42.18
CA ALA A 510 1.54 -7.67 41.51
C ALA A 510 0.41 -6.73 41.90
N ASP A 511 0.68 -5.44 41.83
CA ASP A 511 -0.36 -4.40 41.93
C ASP A 511 -1.06 -4.26 40.59
N CYS A 512 -2.22 -4.92 40.46
CA CYS A 512 -3.05 -4.88 39.28
C CYS A 512 -4.24 -3.95 39.49
N ARG A 513 -4.43 -3.01 38.58
CA ARG A 513 -5.54 -2.03 38.66
C ARG A 513 -6.21 -1.81 37.32
N THR A 514 -7.43 -1.35 37.35
CA THR A 514 -8.18 -0.92 36.15
C THR A 514 -7.61 0.42 35.66
N LEU A 515 -7.32 0.50 34.37
CA LEU A 515 -6.79 1.69 33.69
C LEU A 515 -7.81 2.36 32.75
N GLY A 516 -9.09 2.01 32.86
CA GLY A 516 -10.17 2.63 32.11
C GLY A 516 -10.86 1.66 31.13
N PRO A 517 -11.80 2.17 30.33
CA PRO A 517 -12.59 1.38 29.43
C PRO A 517 -11.74 0.80 28.28
N ALA A 518 -12.09 -0.38 27.83
CA ALA A 518 -11.55 -1.04 26.65
C ALA A 518 -12.68 -1.84 25.98
N PRO A 519 -13.65 -1.17 25.32
CA PRO A 519 -14.79 -1.83 24.71
C PRO A 519 -14.33 -2.70 23.54
N LEU A 520 -14.72 -3.97 23.57
CA LEU A 520 -14.45 -4.97 22.53
C LEU A 520 -15.78 -5.40 21.92
N GLY A 521 -16.23 -4.81 20.83
CA GLY A 521 -17.39 -5.26 20.06
C GLY A 521 -18.61 -5.56 20.93
N GLN A 522 -18.94 -6.85 21.14
CA GLN A 522 -20.05 -7.28 21.98
C GLN A 522 -19.77 -7.22 23.48
N LEU A 523 -18.52 -7.02 23.90
CA LEU A 523 -18.15 -6.80 25.30
C LEU A 523 -18.29 -5.31 25.64
N GLU A 524 -19.50 -4.78 25.58
CA GLU A 524 -19.82 -3.46 26.14
C GLU A 524 -19.48 -3.49 27.64
N GLY A 525 -18.57 -2.60 28.07
CA GLY A 525 -18.12 -2.51 29.47
C GLY A 525 -16.80 -3.21 29.79
N GLY A 526 -16.08 -3.75 28.79
CA GLY A 526 -14.71 -4.25 28.99
C GLY A 526 -13.78 -3.18 29.57
N GLN A 527 -12.91 -3.59 30.48
CA GLN A 527 -11.92 -2.72 31.14
C GLN A 527 -10.50 -3.15 30.75
N LEU A 528 -9.59 -2.19 30.63
CA LEU A 528 -8.16 -2.46 30.52
C LEU A 528 -7.57 -2.63 31.92
N ILE A 529 -6.85 -3.72 32.17
CA ILE A 529 -6.16 -3.97 33.44
C ILE A 529 -4.66 -3.85 33.22
N GLY A 530 -4.01 -3.10 34.08
CA GLY A 530 -2.55 -2.96 34.12
C GLY A 530 -1.96 -3.45 35.42
N CYS A 531 -0.88 -4.24 35.33
CA CYS A 531 -0.12 -4.74 36.48
C CYS A 531 1.32 -4.18 36.48
N ARG A 532 1.86 -3.87 37.65
CA ARG A 532 3.23 -3.39 37.86
C ARG A 532 3.94 -4.14 38.99
#